data_7ba10b539eda0737c0aa3de051b3e607
#
_entry.id   7ba10b539eda0737c0aa3de051b3e607
#
_cell.length_a   1.000
_cell.length_b   1.000
_cell.length_c   1.000
_cell.angle_alpha   90.00
_cell.angle_beta   90.00
_cell.angle_gamma   90.00
#
_symmetry.space_group_name_H-M   'P 1'
#
loop_
_entity.id
_entity.type
_entity.pdbx_description
1 polymer ?
#
loop_
_entity_poly.entity_id
_entity_poly.type
_entity_poly.pdbx_seq_one_letter_code
_entity_poly.pdbx_strand_id
1 'polypeptide(L)'
;MNQSIVHIAVVVRDYDEALDFYLNKLDFVLVEDTYLPEQDKRWVVVSPTGSAGTTLLLARASKPEQLPFIGNQAGGRVFLFLNTDDFWRDYYRMISRGITFIRPPKEEGYGVVAVFEVYVVKAIWTDDCLD
;
A
#
# COMPACT_ATOMS: atom_id res chain seq x y z
N MET A 1 -29.20 -6.35 0.49
CA MET A 1 -28.37 -5.15 0.76
C MET A 1 -27.03 -5.31 0.10
N ASN A 2 -26.57 -4.30 -0.61
CA ASN A 2 -25.28 -4.33 -1.31
C ASN A 2 -24.36 -3.24 -0.74
N GLN A 3 -23.26 -3.66 -0.12
CA GLN A 3 -22.30 -2.74 0.47
C GLN A 3 -20.88 -3.19 0.13
N SER A 4 -19.95 -2.25 0.08
CA SER A 4 -18.54 -2.54 -0.13
C SER A 4 -17.69 -1.46 0.53
N ILE A 5 -16.48 -1.83 0.91
CA ILE A 5 -15.49 -0.85 1.36
C ILE A 5 -14.81 -0.29 0.12
N VAL A 6 -14.98 1.01 -0.12
CA VAL A 6 -14.48 1.66 -1.32
C VAL A 6 -13.02 2.10 -1.15
N HIS A 7 -12.73 2.73 -0.02
CA HIS A 7 -11.38 3.23 0.28
C HIS A 7 -10.94 2.83 1.68
N ILE A 8 -9.63 2.63 1.81
CA ILE A 8 -8.97 2.52 3.11
C ILE A 8 -8.00 3.69 3.20
N ALA A 9 -8.12 4.51 4.24
CA ALA A 9 -7.24 5.65 4.42
C ALA A 9 -5.92 5.23 5.02
N VAL A 10 -4.84 5.69 4.42
CA VAL A 10 -3.46 5.44 4.88
C VAL A 10 -2.85 6.78 5.23
N VAL A 11 -2.39 6.92 6.47
CA VAL A 11 -1.75 8.16 6.92
C VAL A 11 -0.34 8.23 6.34
N VAL A 12 -0.04 9.30 5.62
CA VAL A 12 1.26 9.51 4.98
C VAL A 12 1.85 10.84 5.44
N ARG A 13 3.17 10.96 5.30
CA ARG A 13 3.85 12.20 5.64
C ARG A 13 3.69 13.25 4.55
N ASP A 14 3.73 12.82 3.29
CA ASP A 14 3.70 13.69 2.13
C ASP A 14 3.04 12.97 0.97
N TYR A 15 2.17 13.68 0.24
CA TYR A 15 1.45 13.07 -0.88
C TYR A 15 2.38 12.62 -1.99
N ASP A 16 3.29 13.48 -2.43
CA ASP A 16 4.13 13.18 -3.58
C ASP A 16 5.17 12.12 -3.28
N GLU A 17 5.67 12.09 -2.06
CA GLU A 17 6.57 11.04 -1.60
C GLU A 17 5.87 9.68 -1.58
N ALA A 18 4.65 9.64 -1.08
CA ALA A 18 3.85 8.42 -1.08
C ALA A 18 3.50 7.98 -2.51
N LEU A 19 3.14 8.93 -3.37
CA LEU A 19 2.85 8.63 -4.77
C LEU A 19 4.06 8.06 -5.49
N ASP A 20 5.25 8.58 -5.23
CA ASP A 20 6.46 8.03 -5.82
C ASP A 20 6.62 6.55 -5.47
N PHE A 21 6.37 6.21 -4.22
CA PHE A 21 6.45 4.82 -3.79
C PHE A 21 5.37 3.96 -4.48
N TYR A 22 4.12 4.35 -4.35
CA TYR A 22 3.02 3.51 -4.85
C TYR A 22 3.00 3.40 -6.36
N LEU A 23 3.27 4.48 -7.08
CA LEU A 23 3.21 4.47 -8.55
C LEU A 23 4.49 3.95 -9.17
N ASN A 24 5.65 4.42 -8.68
CA ASN A 24 6.93 4.14 -9.34
C ASN A 24 7.62 2.88 -8.85
N LYS A 25 7.39 2.48 -7.59
CA LYS A 25 8.01 1.28 -7.03
C LYS A 25 7.08 0.09 -7.02
N LEU A 26 5.80 0.28 -6.72
CA LEU A 26 4.82 -0.80 -6.68
C LEU A 26 4.00 -0.95 -7.97
N ASP A 27 4.09 0.00 -8.89
CA ASP A 27 3.29 0.01 -10.11
C ASP A 27 1.78 0.08 -9.86
N PHE A 28 1.39 0.74 -8.78
CA PHE A 28 -0.02 1.05 -8.59
C PHE A 28 -0.45 2.11 -9.59
N VAL A 29 -1.75 2.23 -9.79
CA VAL A 29 -2.37 3.18 -10.72
C VAL A 29 -2.94 4.34 -9.93
N LEU A 30 -2.70 5.56 -10.41
CA LEU A 30 -3.33 6.75 -9.86
C LEU A 30 -4.80 6.79 -10.32
N VAL A 31 -5.72 6.71 -9.37
CA VAL A 31 -7.15 6.76 -9.66
C VAL A 31 -7.65 8.19 -9.65
N GLU A 32 -7.23 8.96 -8.68
CA GLU A 32 -7.64 10.36 -8.55
C GLU A 32 -6.59 11.16 -7.78
N ASP A 33 -6.42 12.42 -8.16
CA ASP A 33 -5.60 13.38 -7.43
C ASP A 33 -6.24 14.76 -7.61
N THR A 34 -7.05 15.16 -6.65
CA THR A 34 -7.84 16.39 -6.72
C THR A 34 -7.52 17.28 -5.54
N TYR A 35 -7.15 18.53 -5.79
CA TYR A 35 -6.93 19.49 -4.74
C TYR A 35 -8.26 20.02 -4.21
N LEU A 36 -8.39 20.08 -2.89
CA LEU A 36 -9.57 20.59 -2.19
C LEU A 36 -9.19 21.89 -1.48
N PRO A 37 -9.36 23.07 -2.12
CA PRO A 37 -8.87 24.34 -1.57
C PRO A 37 -9.48 24.71 -0.23
N GLU A 38 -10.73 24.35 0.02
CA GLU A 38 -11.42 24.68 1.25
C GLU A 38 -10.81 24.02 2.47
N GLN A 39 -10.16 22.86 2.28
CA GLN A 39 -9.55 22.09 3.35
C GLN A 39 -8.02 22.10 3.26
N ASP A 40 -7.46 22.69 2.21
CA ASP A 40 -6.04 22.65 1.91
C ASP A 40 -5.52 21.20 1.92
N LYS A 41 -6.24 20.31 1.23
CA LYS A 41 -5.95 18.89 1.15
C LYS A 41 -6.02 18.43 -0.30
N ARG A 42 -5.42 17.26 -0.54
CA ARG A 42 -5.58 16.57 -1.82
C ARG A 42 -6.35 15.28 -1.58
N TRP A 43 -7.23 14.98 -2.51
CA TRP A 43 -7.94 13.70 -2.55
C TRP A 43 -7.15 12.79 -3.47
N VAL A 44 -6.33 11.93 -2.90
CA VAL A 44 -5.36 11.12 -3.64
C VAL A 44 -5.70 9.65 -3.45
N VAL A 45 -6.05 8.97 -4.54
CA VAL A 45 -6.48 7.58 -4.52
C VAL A 45 -5.61 6.77 -5.46
N VAL A 46 -5.08 5.66 -4.96
CA VAL A 46 -4.27 4.73 -5.75
C VAL A 46 -4.86 3.33 -5.65
N SER A 47 -4.59 2.52 -6.67
CA SER A 47 -5.11 1.15 -6.76
C SER A 47 -4.01 0.22 -7.28
N PRO A 48 -3.96 -1.04 -6.80
CA PRO A 48 -3.14 -2.04 -7.47
C PRO A 48 -3.52 -2.16 -8.94
N THR A 49 -2.56 -2.46 -9.79
CA THR A 49 -2.79 -2.63 -11.21
C THR A 49 -3.76 -3.78 -11.47
N GLY A 50 -4.78 -3.52 -12.29
CA GLY A 50 -5.77 -4.53 -12.66
C GLY A 50 -6.82 -4.83 -11.58
N SER A 51 -6.78 -4.13 -10.45
CA SER A 51 -7.74 -4.35 -9.38
C SER A 51 -9.04 -3.59 -9.64
N ALA A 52 -10.17 -4.24 -9.35
CA ALA A 52 -11.48 -3.61 -9.32
C ALA A 52 -12.01 -3.53 -7.87
N GLY A 53 -11.16 -3.82 -6.89
CA GLY A 53 -11.54 -3.85 -5.48
C GLY A 53 -11.31 -2.54 -4.76
N THR A 54 -11.12 -2.64 -3.46
CA THR A 54 -10.89 -1.50 -2.57
C THR A 54 -9.61 -0.77 -2.95
N THR A 55 -9.65 0.55 -2.91
CA THR A 55 -8.50 1.41 -3.20
C THR A 55 -7.93 2.02 -1.93
N LEU A 56 -6.77 2.64 -2.04
CA LEU A 56 -6.14 3.34 -0.92
C LEU A 56 -6.30 4.84 -1.10
N LEU A 57 -6.76 5.51 -0.04
CA LEU A 57 -6.80 6.95 0.03
C LEU A 57 -5.58 7.42 0.82
N LEU A 58 -4.68 8.16 0.19
CA LEU A 58 -3.50 8.68 0.85
C LEU A 58 -3.89 9.95 1.61
N ALA A 59 -3.75 9.92 2.94
CA ALA A 59 -4.18 11.00 3.82
C ALA A 59 -2.97 11.59 4.54
N ARG A 60 -2.59 12.82 4.18
CA ARG A 60 -1.45 13.48 4.82
C ARG A 60 -1.75 13.77 6.28
N ALA A 61 -0.81 13.40 7.16
CA ALA A 61 -0.91 13.72 8.59
C ALA A 61 -0.99 15.24 8.76
N SER A 62 -2.04 15.72 9.43
CA SER A 62 -2.32 17.14 9.61
C SER A 62 -2.29 17.57 11.05
N LYS A 63 -2.16 16.63 11.99
CA LYS A 63 -2.14 16.88 13.42
C LYS A 63 -1.06 16.04 14.09
N PRO A 64 -0.49 16.53 15.22
CA PRO A 64 0.58 15.77 15.89
C PRO A 64 0.21 14.35 16.27
N GLU A 65 -1.03 14.11 16.68
CA GLU A 65 -1.48 12.77 17.05
C GLU A 65 -1.55 11.78 15.88
N GLN A 66 -1.48 12.26 14.65
CA GLN A 66 -1.48 11.42 13.47
C GLN A 66 -0.07 10.96 13.06
N LEU A 67 0.96 11.71 13.47
CA LEU A 67 2.34 11.44 13.06
C LEU A 67 2.85 10.05 13.45
N PRO A 68 2.54 9.52 14.66
CA PRO A 68 3.04 8.20 15.05
C PRO A 68 2.53 7.05 14.18
N PHE A 69 1.45 7.28 13.44
CA PHE A 69 0.86 6.23 12.61
C PHE A 69 1.48 6.12 11.22
N ILE A 70 2.31 7.09 10.83
CA ILE A 70 3.07 6.99 9.58
C ILE A 70 4.02 5.79 9.70
N GLY A 71 3.85 4.79 8.80
CA GLY A 71 4.62 3.56 8.87
C GLY A 71 4.18 2.58 9.97
N ASN A 72 3.10 2.89 10.67
CA ASN A 72 2.62 2.07 11.78
C ASN A 72 1.08 2.07 11.81
N GLN A 73 0.46 1.84 10.67
CA GLN A 73 -0.99 1.92 10.52
C GLN A 73 -1.73 0.89 11.37
N ALA A 74 -1.13 -0.27 11.59
CA ALA A 74 -1.76 -1.39 12.30
C ALA A 74 -1.04 -1.73 13.61
N GLY A 75 -0.28 -0.80 14.17
CA GLY A 75 0.38 -1.01 15.47
C GLY A 75 1.46 -2.08 15.44
N GLY A 76 2.17 -2.22 14.32
CA GLY A 76 3.23 -3.21 14.17
C GLY A 76 2.82 -4.50 13.47
N ARG A 77 1.53 -4.68 13.23
CA ARG A 77 1.02 -5.81 12.46
C ARG A 77 1.07 -5.51 10.97
N VAL A 78 1.02 -6.55 10.15
CA VAL A 78 0.84 -6.40 8.71
C VAL A 78 -0.51 -5.71 8.46
N PHE A 79 -0.49 -4.62 7.71
CA PHE A 79 -1.68 -3.81 7.47
C PHE A 79 -2.40 -4.21 6.18
N LEU A 80 -1.65 -4.42 5.11
CA LEU A 80 -2.21 -4.71 3.78
C LEU A 80 -1.73 -6.07 3.30
N PHE A 81 -2.64 -6.77 2.62
CA PHE A 81 -2.36 -8.05 1.98
C PHE A 81 -2.55 -7.87 0.48
N LEU A 82 -1.45 -7.94 -0.25
CA LEU A 82 -1.45 -7.76 -1.70
C LEU A 82 -1.32 -9.12 -2.38
N ASN A 83 -2.31 -9.46 -3.18
CA ASN A 83 -2.31 -10.70 -3.94
C ASN A 83 -1.75 -10.47 -5.34
N THR A 84 -1.07 -11.44 -5.89
CA THR A 84 -0.50 -11.35 -7.24
C THR A 84 -0.70 -12.65 -8.00
N ASP A 85 -0.76 -12.54 -9.32
CA ASP A 85 -0.84 -13.70 -10.21
C ASP A 85 0.54 -14.25 -10.59
N ASP A 86 1.61 -13.53 -10.26
CA ASP A 86 2.98 -13.97 -10.56
C ASP A 86 3.94 -13.39 -9.52
N PHE A 87 4.15 -14.15 -8.46
CA PHE A 87 4.92 -13.70 -7.31
C PHE A 87 6.36 -13.34 -7.69
N TRP A 88 7.08 -14.25 -8.37
CA TRP A 88 8.51 -14.06 -8.61
C TRP A 88 8.79 -12.92 -9.59
N ARG A 89 7.96 -12.75 -10.62
CA ARG A 89 8.06 -11.60 -11.53
C ARG A 89 8.01 -10.29 -10.74
N ASP A 90 7.01 -10.16 -9.87
CA ASP A 90 6.80 -8.93 -9.12
C ASP A 90 7.84 -8.76 -8.02
N TYR A 91 8.26 -9.85 -7.38
CA TYR A 91 9.29 -9.80 -6.35
C TYR A 91 10.60 -9.23 -6.90
N TYR A 92 11.08 -9.77 -8.03
CA TYR A 92 12.33 -9.29 -8.61
C TYR A 92 12.21 -7.85 -9.11
N ARG A 93 11.07 -7.46 -9.62
CA ARG A 93 10.83 -6.07 -10.03
C ARG A 93 10.90 -5.14 -8.83
N MET A 94 10.27 -5.51 -7.70
CA MET A 94 10.29 -4.71 -6.48
C MET A 94 11.70 -4.57 -5.92
N ILE A 95 12.47 -5.65 -5.91
CA ILE A 95 13.88 -5.62 -5.49
C ILE A 95 14.67 -4.65 -6.37
N SER A 96 14.47 -4.71 -7.69
CA SER A 96 15.19 -3.82 -8.63
C SER A 96 14.85 -2.35 -8.42
N ARG A 97 13.73 -2.06 -7.81
CA ARG A 97 13.28 -0.69 -7.52
C ARG A 97 13.60 -0.23 -6.11
N GLY A 98 14.35 -1.04 -5.35
CA GLY A 98 14.83 -0.66 -4.03
C GLY A 98 13.86 -0.90 -2.89
N ILE A 99 12.83 -1.72 -3.09
CA ILE A 99 11.93 -2.08 -2.01
C ILE A 99 12.62 -3.07 -1.06
N THR A 100 12.52 -2.78 0.24
CA THR A 100 13.14 -3.60 1.28
C THR A 100 12.15 -4.66 1.74
N PHE A 101 12.58 -5.92 1.71
CA PHE A 101 11.80 -7.02 2.25
C PHE A 101 12.23 -7.31 3.69
N ILE A 102 11.27 -7.27 4.60
CA ILE A 102 11.49 -7.54 6.03
C ILE A 102 11.60 -9.03 6.26
N ARG A 103 10.79 -9.81 5.55
CA ARG A 103 10.84 -11.26 5.53
C ARG A 103 11.05 -11.72 4.11
N PRO A 104 12.05 -12.59 3.86
CA PRO A 104 12.30 -13.09 2.51
C PRO A 104 11.19 -14.02 2.04
N PRO A 105 11.12 -14.31 0.73
CA PRO A 105 10.15 -15.24 0.21
C PRO A 105 10.27 -16.61 0.88
N LYS A 106 9.12 -17.19 1.22
CA LYS A 106 9.03 -18.51 1.81
C LYS A 106 7.86 -19.25 1.17
N GLU A 107 8.12 -20.47 0.75
CA GLU A 107 7.06 -21.34 0.23
C GLU A 107 6.31 -21.97 1.39
N GLU A 108 5.00 -21.79 1.39
CA GLU A 108 4.09 -22.43 2.31
C GLU A 108 3.18 -23.37 1.53
N GLY A 109 2.41 -24.20 2.21
CA GLY A 109 1.49 -25.11 1.53
C GLY A 109 0.40 -24.42 0.73
N TYR A 110 0.17 -23.16 1.00
CA TYR A 110 -0.86 -22.34 0.35
C TYR A 110 -0.27 -21.34 -0.66
N GLY A 111 1.05 -21.27 -0.82
CA GLY A 111 1.68 -20.37 -1.77
C GLY A 111 2.96 -19.75 -1.24
N VAL A 112 3.53 -18.82 -1.99
CA VAL A 112 4.76 -18.11 -1.61
C VAL A 112 4.38 -16.81 -0.94
N VAL A 113 5.00 -16.52 0.21
CA VAL A 113 4.77 -15.28 0.97
C VAL A 113 6.07 -14.55 1.20
N ALA A 114 5.99 -13.23 1.21
CA ALA A 114 7.09 -12.35 1.62
C ALA A 114 6.48 -11.10 2.25
N VAL A 115 7.23 -10.46 3.12
CA VAL A 115 6.78 -9.21 3.75
C VAL A 115 7.75 -8.11 3.39
N PHE A 116 7.23 -7.03 2.81
CA PHE A 116 8.04 -5.89 2.45
C PHE A 116 7.62 -4.65 3.22
N GLU A 117 8.53 -3.72 3.32
CA GLU A 117 8.27 -2.44 3.96
C GLU A 117 7.89 -1.44 2.89
N VAL A 118 6.68 -0.94 2.96
CA VAL A 118 6.30 0.22 2.18
C VAL A 118 6.71 1.46 2.95
N TYR A 119 6.94 2.53 2.21
CA TYR A 119 7.38 3.80 2.77
C TYR A 119 6.57 4.18 4.01
N VAL A 120 5.31 3.82 4.05
CA VAL A 120 4.38 4.22 5.12
C VAL A 120 3.56 3.08 5.69
N VAL A 121 3.64 1.86 5.17
CA VAL A 121 2.92 0.70 5.69
C VAL A 121 3.74 -0.56 5.50
N LYS A 122 3.45 -1.57 6.33
CA LYS A 122 3.95 -2.93 6.13
C LYS A 122 2.87 -3.72 5.42
N ALA A 123 3.26 -4.47 4.43
CA ALA A 123 2.33 -5.29 3.67
C ALA A 123 2.87 -6.71 3.52
N ILE A 124 1.99 -7.67 3.61
CA ILE A 124 2.31 -9.03 3.20
C ILE A 124 1.93 -9.17 1.74
N TRP A 125 2.77 -9.90 1.01
CA TRP A 125 2.57 -10.11 -0.39
C TRP A 125 2.62 -11.59 -0.70
N THR A 126 1.55 -12.10 -1.24
CA THR A 126 1.36 -13.53 -1.43
C THR A 126 0.36 -13.76 -2.55
N ASP A 127 0.43 -14.93 -3.17
CA ASP A 127 -0.61 -15.38 -4.08
C ASP A 127 -1.77 -16.04 -3.33
N ASP A 128 -1.64 -16.16 -2.00
CA ASP A 128 -2.72 -16.65 -1.15
C ASP A 128 -2.63 -15.92 0.19
N CYS A 129 -3.69 -15.24 0.57
CA CYS A 129 -3.74 -14.26 1.65
C CYS A 129 -3.81 -14.91 3.02
N LEU A 130 -2.68 -15.31 3.57
CA LEU A 130 -2.57 -15.77 4.95
C LEU A 130 -1.47 -15.01 5.67
N ASP A 131 -1.71 -14.75 6.94
CA ASP A 131 -0.72 -14.15 7.80
C ASP A 131 -0.27 -15.14 8.86
#